data_49db4330606c692ef059f367580e8291
#
_entry.id   49db4330606c692ef059f367580e8291
#
_cell.length_a   1.000
_cell.length_b   1.000
_cell.length_c   1.000
_cell.angle_alpha   90.00
_cell.angle_beta   90.00
_cell.angle_gamma   90.00
#
_symmetry.space_group_name_H-M   'P 1'
#
loop_
_entity.id
_entity.type
_entity.pdbx_description
1 polymer ?
#
loop_
_entity_poly.entity_id
_entity_poly.type
_entity_poly.pdbx_seq_one_letter_code
_entity_poly.pdbx_strand_id
1 'polypeptide(L)'
;LGRATKGSASAMLAKVYLTREDYQNVVKETSEVMQMGYKLWDNYADNFDVEKENGQESIFEIQFKRNTPGVSGSNYNGYYRPPFVNINGWVGYGDDPVTRNHYECYEEGDLRRDINVRLYTKEEYPNMSSNYEFPCYVNKFQDPSPLAVRSQGGENNYPILRYSDVYLMRAEALNAINTSDAEAYECLNVIRRRAFGLNMNEASAIDIKPGLSKEDFL
;
A
#
# COMPACT_ATOMS: atom_id res chain seq x y z
N LEU A 1 -8.96 19.12 2.64
CA LEU A 1 -8.47 17.76 2.58
C LEU A 1 -9.64 16.81 2.32
N GLY A 2 -9.39 15.62 1.74
CA GLY A 2 -10.41 14.63 1.44
C GLY A 2 -11.37 14.95 0.30
N ARG A 3 -11.12 15.99 -0.48
CA ARG A 3 -11.92 16.35 -1.66
C ARG A 3 -11.21 15.93 -2.94
N ALA A 4 -12.00 15.62 -3.98
CA ALA A 4 -11.45 15.36 -5.31
C ALA A 4 -10.64 16.56 -5.81
N THR A 5 -9.45 16.26 -6.35
CA THR A 5 -8.52 17.23 -6.93
C THR A 5 -8.33 16.94 -8.42
N LYS A 6 -7.67 17.85 -9.17
CA LYS A 6 -7.26 17.54 -10.55
C LYS A 6 -6.40 16.27 -10.59
N GLY A 7 -5.46 16.12 -9.65
CA GLY A 7 -4.59 14.94 -9.56
C GLY A 7 -5.35 13.64 -9.32
N SER A 8 -6.35 13.67 -8.42
CA SER A 8 -7.18 12.47 -8.18
C SER A 8 -8.05 12.11 -9.39
N ALA A 9 -8.55 13.12 -10.13
CA ALA A 9 -9.33 12.89 -11.35
C ALA A 9 -8.46 12.27 -12.46
N SER A 10 -7.28 12.84 -12.75
CA SER A 10 -6.36 12.30 -13.76
C SER A 10 -5.83 10.92 -13.38
N ALA A 11 -5.45 10.69 -12.12
CA ALA A 11 -4.99 9.36 -11.69
C ALA A 11 -6.09 8.29 -11.77
N MET A 12 -7.33 8.64 -11.42
CA MET A 12 -8.47 7.72 -11.58
C MET A 12 -8.78 7.46 -13.04
N LEU A 13 -8.68 8.49 -13.90
CA LEU A 13 -8.87 8.36 -15.34
C LEU A 13 -7.77 7.47 -15.96
N ALA A 14 -6.52 7.61 -15.53
CA ALA A 14 -5.43 6.72 -15.93
C ALA A 14 -5.76 5.25 -15.59
N LYS A 15 -6.29 4.98 -14.39
CA LYS A 15 -6.71 3.64 -13.97
C LYS A 15 -7.85 3.09 -14.85
N VAL A 16 -8.81 3.94 -15.25
CA VAL A 16 -9.88 3.55 -16.17
C VAL A 16 -9.31 3.22 -17.55
N TYR A 17 -8.40 4.05 -18.08
CA TYR A 17 -7.74 3.78 -19.35
C TYR A 17 -6.90 2.50 -19.31
N LEU A 18 -6.20 2.24 -18.20
CA LEU A 18 -5.43 1.02 -18.02
C LEU A 18 -6.32 -0.23 -18.09
N THR A 19 -7.46 -0.21 -17.38
CA THR A 19 -8.46 -1.29 -17.41
C THR A 19 -9.04 -1.52 -18.81
N ARG A 20 -9.03 -0.49 -19.66
CA ARG A 20 -9.48 -0.56 -21.06
C ARG A 20 -8.36 -0.83 -22.05
N GLU A 21 -7.14 -1.04 -21.57
CA GLU A 21 -5.93 -1.23 -22.37
C GLU A 21 -5.63 -0.04 -23.32
N ASP A 22 -6.12 1.16 -22.97
CA ASP A 22 -5.83 2.39 -23.70
C ASP A 22 -4.53 3.02 -23.18
N TYR A 23 -3.43 2.33 -23.44
CA TYR A 23 -2.11 2.63 -22.87
C TYR A 23 -1.59 4.02 -23.22
N GLN A 24 -1.90 4.55 -24.40
CA GLN A 24 -1.49 5.91 -24.79
C GLN A 24 -2.11 6.97 -23.87
N ASN A 25 -3.39 6.81 -23.55
CA ASN A 25 -4.06 7.71 -22.63
C ASN A 25 -3.62 7.50 -21.16
N VAL A 26 -3.24 6.28 -20.76
CA VAL A 26 -2.60 6.05 -19.46
C VAL A 26 -1.31 6.85 -19.34
N VAL A 27 -0.42 6.77 -20.34
CA VAL A 27 0.85 7.52 -20.35
C VAL A 27 0.60 9.02 -20.29
N LYS A 28 -0.39 9.52 -21.02
CA LYS A 28 -0.78 10.94 -20.98
C LYS A 28 -1.23 11.38 -19.60
N GLU A 29 -2.22 10.70 -19.02
CA GLU A 29 -2.79 11.09 -17.72
C GLU A 29 -1.79 10.93 -16.58
N THR A 30 -0.97 9.87 -16.60
CA THR A 30 0.11 9.70 -15.60
C THR A 30 1.16 10.80 -15.72
N SER A 31 1.51 11.26 -16.93
CA SER A 31 2.41 12.40 -17.15
C SER A 31 1.85 13.69 -16.52
N GLU A 32 0.55 13.94 -16.67
CA GLU A 32 -0.13 15.09 -16.03
C GLU A 32 0.02 15.03 -14.50
N VAL A 33 -0.23 13.85 -13.89
CA VAL A 33 -0.12 13.69 -12.44
C VAL A 33 1.31 13.87 -11.95
N MET A 34 2.30 13.36 -12.69
CA MET A 34 3.72 13.48 -12.33
C MET A 34 4.22 14.94 -12.29
N GLN A 35 3.53 15.86 -12.97
CA GLN A 35 3.84 17.30 -12.95
C GLN A 35 3.16 18.06 -11.81
N MET A 36 2.33 17.41 -10.99
CA MET A 36 1.53 18.08 -9.94
C MET A 36 2.20 18.16 -8.57
N GLY A 37 3.48 17.76 -8.47
CA GLY A 37 4.28 17.92 -7.25
C GLY A 37 4.08 16.84 -6.18
N TYR A 38 3.42 15.74 -6.49
CA TYR A 38 3.42 14.55 -5.64
C TYR A 38 4.83 13.96 -5.52
N LYS A 39 5.11 13.32 -4.39
CA LYS A 39 6.41 12.66 -4.13
C LYS A 39 6.20 11.33 -3.45
N LEU A 40 7.02 10.35 -3.76
CA LEU A 40 7.07 9.12 -2.98
C LEU A 40 7.65 9.43 -1.59
N TRP A 41 7.17 8.70 -0.57
CA TRP A 41 7.88 8.63 0.69
C TRP A 41 9.11 7.74 0.55
N ASP A 42 10.20 8.12 1.20
CA ASP A 42 11.39 7.26 1.24
C ASP A 42 11.12 5.97 2.02
N ASN A 43 10.39 6.11 3.13
CA ASN A 43 9.93 4.94 3.89
C ASN A 43 8.51 4.55 3.48
N TYR A 44 8.36 3.33 3.00
CA TYR A 44 7.05 2.78 2.59
C TYR A 44 6.00 2.83 3.72
N ALA A 45 6.40 2.63 4.98
CA ALA A 45 5.50 2.63 6.14
C ALA A 45 4.78 3.98 6.34
N ASP A 46 5.39 5.07 5.90
CA ASP A 46 4.85 6.43 6.04
C ASP A 46 3.50 6.63 5.33
N ASN A 47 3.20 5.76 4.36
CA ASN A 47 1.89 5.76 3.69
C ASN A 47 0.71 5.30 4.59
N PHE A 48 1.01 4.68 5.73
CA PHE A 48 0.00 4.10 6.63
C PHE A 48 0.07 4.69 8.03
N ASP A 49 0.92 5.68 8.23
CA ASP A 49 1.07 6.41 9.48
C ASP A 49 -0.05 7.46 9.59
N VAL A 50 -0.84 7.38 10.66
CA VAL A 50 -1.96 8.30 10.92
C VAL A 50 -1.53 9.77 11.03
N GLU A 51 -0.26 10.03 11.40
CA GLU A 51 0.27 11.38 11.49
C GLU A 51 0.73 11.94 10.12
N LYS A 52 0.78 11.08 9.08
CA LYS A 52 1.23 11.42 7.73
C LYS A 52 0.12 11.34 6.68
N GLU A 53 -1.11 11.18 7.10
CA GLU A 53 -2.27 11.12 6.23
C GLU A 53 -2.42 12.36 5.35
N ASN A 54 -2.98 12.19 4.15
CA ASN A 54 -3.05 13.24 3.13
C ASN A 54 -1.68 13.84 2.81
N GLY A 55 -0.61 13.07 3.01
CA GLY A 55 0.77 13.50 2.81
C GLY A 55 1.19 13.54 1.34
N GLN A 56 2.49 13.68 1.11
CA GLN A 56 3.05 13.95 -0.21
C GLN A 56 2.82 12.86 -1.26
N GLU A 57 2.61 11.60 -0.85
CA GLU A 57 2.34 10.47 -1.76
C GLU A 57 0.83 10.24 -1.96
N SER A 58 -0.03 10.79 -1.10
CA SER A 58 -1.47 10.61 -1.17
C SER A 58 -2.07 11.40 -2.34
N ILE A 59 -2.79 10.70 -3.21
CA ILE A 59 -3.56 11.32 -4.31
C ILE A 59 -5.03 11.43 -3.93
N PHE A 60 -5.58 10.37 -3.33
CA PHE A 60 -6.96 10.36 -2.85
C PHE A 60 -7.14 9.34 -1.74
N GLU A 61 -7.74 9.77 -0.63
CA GLU A 61 -8.02 8.95 0.55
C GLU A 61 -9.46 9.11 1.01
N ILE A 62 -10.06 8.02 1.48
CA ILE A 62 -11.29 8.06 2.27
C ILE A 62 -10.91 8.49 3.68
N GLN A 63 -11.54 9.57 4.14
CA GLN A 63 -11.23 10.18 5.43
C GLN A 63 -12.00 9.53 6.56
N PHE A 64 -11.31 9.17 7.64
CA PHE A 64 -11.88 8.68 8.87
C PHE A 64 -11.50 9.59 10.04
N LYS A 65 -12.40 9.78 11.00
CA LYS A 65 -12.15 10.56 12.21
C LYS A 65 -12.99 10.05 13.36
N ARG A 66 -12.34 9.58 14.43
CA ARG A 66 -13.08 9.17 15.63
C ARG A 66 -13.70 10.37 16.33
N ASN A 67 -14.78 10.12 17.08
CA ASN A 67 -15.45 11.10 17.91
C ASN A 67 -15.88 12.41 17.19
N THR A 68 -16.05 12.35 15.87
CA THR A 68 -16.49 13.51 15.09
C THR A 68 -17.93 13.30 14.64
N PRO A 69 -18.89 14.18 14.99
CA PRO A 69 -20.28 14.05 14.56
C PRO A 69 -20.39 13.97 13.04
N GLY A 70 -21.09 12.96 12.54
CA GLY A 70 -21.29 12.72 11.10
C GLY A 70 -20.11 12.11 10.35
N VAL A 71 -19.03 11.76 11.05
CA VAL A 71 -17.87 11.07 10.49
C VAL A 71 -17.59 9.80 11.31
N SER A 72 -17.42 8.68 10.64
CA SER A 72 -17.06 7.42 11.30
C SER A 72 -15.56 7.31 11.53
N GLY A 73 -15.15 6.72 12.63
CA GLY A 73 -13.79 6.25 12.82
C GLY A 73 -13.53 4.99 11.98
N SER A 74 -12.26 4.71 11.72
CA SER A 74 -11.80 3.52 11.02
C SER A 74 -12.02 2.25 11.83
N ASN A 75 -12.35 1.15 11.16
CA ASN A 75 -12.52 -0.17 11.76
C ASN A 75 -11.29 -1.06 11.63
N TYR A 76 -10.24 -0.65 10.92
CA TYR A 76 -9.12 -1.52 10.55
C TYR A 76 -8.44 -2.17 11.74
N ASN A 77 -8.18 -1.42 12.82
CA ASN A 77 -7.58 -1.97 14.03
C ASN A 77 -8.43 -3.08 14.67
N GLY A 78 -9.74 -2.98 14.58
CA GLY A 78 -10.66 -4.00 15.08
C GLY A 78 -10.68 -5.24 14.20
N TYR A 79 -10.82 -5.07 12.90
CA TYR A 79 -10.99 -6.18 11.95
C TYR A 79 -9.69 -6.94 11.72
N TYR A 80 -8.57 -6.24 11.53
CA TYR A 80 -7.30 -6.88 11.18
C TYR A 80 -6.55 -7.46 12.38
N ARG A 81 -6.75 -6.91 13.59
CA ARG A 81 -6.11 -7.45 14.78
C ARG A 81 -6.64 -8.85 15.11
N PRO A 82 -5.76 -9.84 15.36
CA PRO A 82 -6.19 -11.19 15.66
C PRO A 82 -6.92 -11.30 17.01
N PRO A 83 -7.80 -12.31 17.19
CA PRO A 83 -8.63 -12.46 18.41
C PRO A 83 -7.83 -12.82 19.67
N PHE A 84 -6.59 -13.25 19.54
CA PHE A 84 -5.71 -13.53 20.68
C PHE A 84 -4.85 -12.31 21.10
N VAL A 85 -4.88 -11.21 20.34
CA VAL A 85 -4.20 -9.96 20.69
C VAL A 85 -5.15 -9.07 21.46
N ASN A 86 -4.90 -8.92 22.76
CA ASN A 86 -5.70 -8.08 23.64
C ASN A 86 -4.98 -6.74 23.88
N ILE A 87 -5.66 -5.65 23.63
CA ILE A 87 -5.19 -4.29 23.96
C ILE A 87 -6.28 -3.62 24.82
N ASN A 88 -5.95 -3.27 26.06
CA ASN A 88 -6.84 -2.60 27.00
C ASN A 88 -8.21 -3.30 27.18
N GLY A 89 -8.21 -4.63 27.23
CA GLY A 89 -9.44 -5.42 27.38
C GLY A 89 -10.20 -5.70 26.09
N TRP A 90 -9.69 -5.26 24.93
CA TRP A 90 -10.31 -5.47 23.61
C TRP A 90 -9.46 -6.39 22.74
N VAL A 91 -10.07 -7.43 22.22
CA VAL A 91 -9.49 -8.31 21.19
C VAL A 91 -9.91 -7.85 19.80
N GLY A 92 -9.16 -8.27 18.78
CA GLY A 92 -9.57 -8.07 17.39
C GLY A 92 -10.55 -9.13 16.91
N TYR A 93 -11.12 -8.92 15.73
CA TYR A 93 -12.00 -9.89 15.06
C TYR A 93 -11.20 -10.92 14.25
N GLY A 94 -10.03 -10.52 13.71
CA GLY A 94 -9.17 -11.38 12.89
C GLY A 94 -9.81 -11.78 11.56
N ASP A 95 -10.56 -10.85 10.95
CA ASP A 95 -11.40 -11.14 9.78
C ASP A 95 -10.58 -11.41 8.50
N ASP A 96 -9.36 -10.89 8.41
CA ASP A 96 -8.52 -11.02 7.20
C ASP A 96 -7.20 -11.76 7.51
N PRO A 97 -7.25 -13.08 7.76
CA PRO A 97 -6.04 -13.87 7.90
C PRO A 97 -5.31 -13.96 6.55
N VAL A 98 -4.00 -13.83 6.61
CA VAL A 98 -3.13 -13.87 5.42
C VAL A 98 -2.71 -15.31 5.14
N THR A 99 -2.80 -15.73 3.89
CA THR A 99 -2.35 -17.06 3.48
C THR A 99 -0.82 -17.18 3.53
N ARG A 100 -0.31 -18.40 3.74
CA ARG A 100 1.12 -18.69 3.67
C ARG A 100 1.72 -18.24 2.33
N ASN A 101 1.07 -18.57 1.23
CA ASN A 101 1.54 -18.21 -0.12
C ASN A 101 1.69 -16.69 -0.28
N HIS A 102 0.76 -15.89 0.25
CA HIS A 102 0.88 -14.43 0.20
C HIS A 102 2.03 -13.93 1.06
N TYR A 103 2.26 -14.49 2.24
CA TYR A 103 3.39 -14.13 3.10
C TYR A 103 4.74 -14.49 2.44
N GLU A 104 4.82 -15.65 1.79
CA GLU A 104 6.02 -16.18 1.15
C GLU A 104 6.30 -15.56 -0.25
N CYS A 105 5.35 -14.82 -0.85
CA CYS A 105 5.59 -14.15 -2.12
C CYS A 105 6.51 -12.92 -2.02
N TYR A 106 6.74 -12.41 -0.81
CA TYR A 106 7.70 -11.32 -0.61
C TYR A 106 9.12 -11.85 -0.72
N GLU A 107 9.94 -11.17 -1.51
CA GLU A 107 11.37 -11.49 -1.63
C GLU A 107 12.10 -11.24 -0.30
N GLU A 108 13.19 -11.94 -0.09
CA GLU A 108 14.05 -11.69 1.06
C GLU A 108 14.60 -10.25 1.01
N GLY A 109 14.45 -9.51 2.12
CA GLY A 109 14.82 -8.10 2.21
C GLY A 109 13.74 -7.11 1.78
N ASP A 110 12.58 -7.56 1.26
CA ASP A 110 11.45 -6.68 0.99
C ASP A 110 10.81 -6.19 2.29
N LEU A 111 11.05 -4.94 2.63
CA LEU A 111 10.56 -4.31 3.87
C LEU A 111 9.04 -4.17 3.92
N ARG A 112 8.36 -4.26 2.77
CA ARG A 112 6.90 -4.16 2.71
C ARG A 112 6.22 -5.33 3.39
N ARG A 113 6.85 -6.51 3.46
CA ARG A 113 6.26 -7.69 4.09
C ARG A 113 5.82 -7.37 5.52
N ASP A 114 6.74 -6.96 6.36
CA ASP A 114 6.49 -6.79 7.80
C ASP A 114 5.63 -5.55 8.11
N ILE A 115 5.51 -4.63 7.14
CA ILE A 115 4.57 -3.50 7.20
C ILE A 115 3.16 -3.94 6.80
N ASN A 116 3.05 -4.77 5.77
CA ASN A 116 1.76 -5.19 5.23
C ASN A 116 1.09 -6.29 6.04
N VAL A 117 1.91 -7.24 6.54
CA VAL A 117 1.44 -8.46 7.20
C VAL A 117 2.33 -8.78 8.39
N ARG A 118 1.75 -9.41 9.42
CA ARG A 118 2.50 -9.85 10.60
C ARG A 118 2.20 -11.32 10.89
N LEU A 119 3.25 -12.10 11.00
CA LEU A 119 3.19 -13.47 11.51
C LEU A 119 3.39 -13.41 13.04
N TYR A 120 2.43 -13.95 13.77
CA TYR A 120 2.42 -13.99 15.24
C TYR A 120 2.97 -15.33 15.74
N THR A 121 3.64 -15.32 16.89
CA THR A 121 4.23 -16.53 17.48
C THR A 121 3.64 -16.83 18.85
N LYS A 122 3.73 -18.08 19.28
CA LYS A 122 3.34 -18.48 20.65
C LYS A 122 4.23 -17.92 21.73
N GLU A 123 5.47 -17.57 21.40
CA GLU A 123 6.39 -16.92 22.32
C GLU A 123 5.91 -15.52 22.69
N GLU A 124 5.45 -14.76 21.69
CA GLU A 124 4.87 -13.44 21.90
C GLU A 124 3.46 -13.49 22.51
N TYR A 125 2.67 -14.51 22.15
CA TYR A 125 1.28 -14.68 22.56
C TYR A 125 1.01 -16.09 23.09
N PRO A 126 1.42 -16.39 24.36
CA PRO A 126 1.29 -17.74 24.95
C PRO A 126 -0.13 -18.27 24.98
N ASN A 127 -1.13 -17.38 25.05
CA ASN A 127 -2.55 -17.72 25.05
C ASN A 127 -3.14 -18.00 23.68
N MET A 128 -2.34 -17.87 22.60
CA MET A 128 -2.78 -18.20 21.25
C MET A 128 -3.08 -19.70 21.14
N SER A 129 -4.25 -20.06 20.63
CA SER A 129 -4.63 -21.47 20.42
C SER A 129 -3.65 -22.19 19.50
N SER A 130 -3.42 -23.47 19.76
CA SER A 130 -2.66 -24.33 18.86
C SER A 130 -3.33 -24.63 17.53
N ASN A 131 -4.61 -24.28 17.40
CA ASN A 131 -5.37 -24.47 16.16
C ASN A 131 -5.00 -23.45 15.07
N TYR A 132 -4.26 -22.40 15.41
CA TYR A 132 -3.73 -21.47 14.40
C TYR A 132 -2.45 -22.06 13.78
N GLU A 133 -2.59 -22.71 12.63
CA GLU A 133 -1.45 -23.28 11.89
C GLU A 133 -0.53 -22.22 11.29
N PHE A 134 -1.12 -21.13 10.83
CA PHE A 134 -0.40 -19.98 10.26
C PHE A 134 -1.04 -18.66 10.70
N PRO A 135 -0.74 -18.16 11.90
CA PRO A 135 -1.37 -16.97 12.47
C PRO A 135 -0.78 -15.68 11.87
N CYS A 136 -0.99 -15.47 10.59
CA CYS A 136 -0.58 -14.27 9.87
C CYS A 136 -1.79 -13.39 9.58
N TYR A 137 -1.66 -12.09 9.85
CA TYR A 137 -2.76 -11.12 9.70
C TYR A 137 -2.26 -9.82 9.07
N VAL A 138 -3.17 -9.05 8.51
CA VAL A 138 -2.89 -7.72 7.97
C VAL A 138 -2.32 -6.83 9.07
N ASN A 139 -1.19 -6.18 8.79
CA ASN A 139 -0.48 -5.28 9.71
C ASN A 139 -0.53 -3.81 9.28
N LYS A 140 -1.07 -3.51 8.11
CA LYS A 140 -1.33 -2.14 7.66
C LYS A 140 -2.38 -1.45 8.54
N PHE A 141 -2.39 -0.14 8.46
CA PHE A 141 -3.42 0.69 9.09
C PHE A 141 -3.49 0.52 10.61
N GLN A 142 -2.34 0.35 11.25
CA GLN A 142 -2.25 0.32 12.71
C GLN A 142 -2.29 1.76 13.23
N ASP A 143 -3.35 2.09 13.98
CA ASP A 143 -3.43 3.33 14.75
C ASP A 143 -2.88 3.04 16.16
N PRO A 144 -1.74 3.65 16.57
CA PRO A 144 -1.12 3.38 17.86
C PRO A 144 -1.89 3.98 19.03
N SER A 145 -2.93 4.78 18.78
CA SER A 145 -3.73 5.41 19.83
C SER A 145 -4.39 4.36 20.72
N PRO A 146 -4.33 4.52 22.06
CA PRO A 146 -5.07 3.65 22.98
C PRO A 146 -6.60 3.73 22.80
N LEU A 147 -7.11 4.70 22.04
CA LEU A 147 -8.52 4.83 21.70
C LEU A 147 -8.89 4.01 20.46
N ALA A 148 -7.93 3.59 19.65
CA ALA A 148 -8.12 2.84 18.42
C ALA A 148 -8.34 1.32 18.62
N VAL A 149 -8.74 0.90 19.81
CA VAL A 149 -8.90 -0.51 20.18
C VAL A 149 -10.25 -1.11 19.78
N ARG A 150 -11.24 -0.25 19.52
CA ARG A 150 -12.62 -0.65 19.18
C ARG A 150 -12.90 -0.47 17.69
N SER A 151 -13.97 -1.11 17.23
CA SER A 151 -14.62 -0.74 15.98
C SER A 151 -14.92 0.78 15.98
N GLN A 152 -14.66 1.45 14.87
CA GLN A 152 -14.77 2.91 14.69
C GLN A 152 -13.87 3.75 15.64
N GLY A 153 -12.87 3.12 16.26
CA GLY A 153 -11.93 3.78 17.16
C GLY A 153 -10.65 4.30 16.46
N GLY A 154 -10.33 3.81 15.28
CA GLY A 154 -9.16 4.22 14.51
C GLY A 154 -9.38 5.52 13.74
N GLU A 155 -8.29 6.18 13.38
CA GLU A 155 -8.30 7.37 12.50
C GLU A 155 -7.61 7.10 11.16
N ASN A 156 -7.11 5.88 10.92
CA ASN A 156 -6.46 5.54 9.65
C ASN A 156 -7.36 5.81 8.45
N ASN A 157 -6.96 6.72 7.58
CA ASN A 157 -7.57 6.91 6.27
C ASN A 157 -7.31 5.70 5.36
N TYR A 158 -8.16 5.54 4.36
CA TYR A 158 -7.95 4.51 3.35
C TYR A 158 -7.47 5.13 2.04
N PRO A 159 -6.20 4.93 1.66
CA PRO A 159 -5.67 5.44 0.40
C PRO A 159 -6.26 4.66 -0.78
N ILE A 160 -7.04 5.34 -1.61
CA ILE A 160 -7.61 4.80 -2.84
C ILE A 160 -6.57 4.83 -3.96
N LEU A 161 -5.81 5.93 -4.02
CA LEU A 161 -4.73 6.14 -4.99
C LEU A 161 -3.56 6.86 -4.32
N ARG A 162 -2.39 6.32 -4.55
CA ARG A 162 -1.11 6.90 -4.14
C ARG A 162 -0.24 7.19 -5.35
N TYR A 163 0.77 7.98 -5.18
CA TYR A 163 1.68 8.32 -6.26
C TYR A 163 2.47 7.11 -6.80
N SER A 164 2.71 6.10 -5.94
CA SER A 164 3.25 4.80 -6.38
C SER A 164 2.36 4.09 -7.39
N ASP A 165 1.02 4.23 -7.28
CA ASP A 165 0.11 3.65 -8.26
C ASP A 165 0.28 4.29 -9.64
N VAL A 166 0.60 5.60 -9.68
CA VAL A 166 0.89 6.32 -10.93
C VAL A 166 2.15 5.79 -11.62
N TYR A 167 3.21 5.53 -10.83
CA TYR A 167 4.44 4.90 -11.35
C TYR A 167 4.16 3.53 -11.94
N LEU A 168 3.41 2.69 -11.24
CA LEU A 168 3.12 1.33 -11.68
C LEU A 168 2.19 1.30 -12.91
N MET A 169 1.12 2.12 -12.93
CA MET A 169 0.25 2.25 -14.10
C MET A 169 1.03 2.73 -15.34
N ARG A 170 1.96 3.68 -15.14
CA ARG A 170 2.82 4.17 -16.21
C ARG A 170 3.79 3.09 -16.70
N ALA A 171 4.42 2.35 -15.79
CA ALA A 171 5.32 1.26 -16.12
C ALA A 171 4.61 0.20 -16.97
N GLU A 172 3.42 -0.23 -16.54
CA GLU A 172 2.60 -1.20 -17.26
C GLU A 172 2.23 -0.71 -18.66
N ALA A 173 1.75 0.53 -18.77
CA ALA A 173 1.34 1.09 -20.06
C ALA A 173 2.51 1.26 -21.04
N LEU A 174 3.65 1.77 -20.59
CA LEU A 174 4.85 1.91 -21.41
C LEU A 174 5.38 0.54 -21.88
N ASN A 175 5.44 -0.44 -20.97
CA ASN A 175 5.85 -1.79 -21.31
C ASN A 175 4.86 -2.46 -22.29
N ALA A 176 3.56 -2.22 -22.16
CA ALA A 176 2.56 -2.74 -23.09
C ALA A 176 2.70 -2.15 -24.51
N ILE A 177 3.16 -0.89 -24.61
CA ILE A 177 3.44 -0.22 -25.89
C ILE A 177 4.77 -0.70 -26.47
N ASN A 178 5.80 -0.83 -25.63
CA ASN A 178 7.15 -1.25 -26.00
C ASN A 178 7.81 -2.00 -24.82
N THR A 179 7.97 -3.31 -24.95
CA THR A 179 8.51 -4.19 -23.89
C THR A 179 9.96 -3.89 -23.49
N SER A 180 10.66 -3.07 -24.26
CA SER A 180 12.05 -2.63 -23.97
C SER A 180 12.13 -1.17 -23.54
N ASP A 181 11.00 -0.56 -23.18
CA ASP A 181 10.96 0.85 -22.80
C ASP A 181 11.71 1.10 -21.47
N ALA A 182 12.77 1.90 -21.56
CA ALA A 182 13.64 2.15 -20.41
C ALA A 182 12.90 2.89 -19.27
N GLU A 183 11.95 3.75 -19.59
CA GLU A 183 11.16 4.47 -18.58
C GLU A 183 10.19 3.51 -17.86
N ALA A 184 9.64 2.51 -18.56
CA ALA A 184 8.82 1.48 -17.93
C ALA A 184 9.59 0.77 -16.81
N TYR A 185 10.80 0.32 -17.11
CA TYR A 185 11.66 -0.36 -16.14
C TYR A 185 12.12 0.60 -15.02
N GLU A 186 12.41 1.85 -15.31
CA GLU A 186 12.79 2.80 -14.26
C GLU A 186 11.61 3.10 -13.33
N CYS A 187 10.40 3.29 -13.84
CA CYS A 187 9.21 3.47 -13.01
C CYS A 187 8.98 2.28 -12.06
N LEU A 188 9.18 1.05 -12.53
CA LEU A 188 9.10 -0.15 -11.71
C LEU A 188 10.22 -0.19 -10.68
N ASN A 189 11.46 0.08 -11.08
CA ASN A 189 12.65 -0.02 -10.24
C ASN A 189 12.70 1.04 -9.15
N VAL A 190 12.20 2.23 -9.37
CA VAL A 190 12.02 3.26 -8.33
C VAL A 190 11.19 2.73 -7.16
N ILE A 191 10.05 2.09 -7.46
CA ILE A 191 9.18 1.50 -6.44
C ILE A 191 9.84 0.29 -5.78
N ARG A 192 10.55 -0.53 -6.57
CA ARG A 192 11.28 -1.70 -6.07
C ARG A 192 12.43 -1.31 -5.14
N ARG A 193 13.27 -0.34 -5.52
CA ARG A 193 14.37 0.17 -4.67
C ARG A 193 13.84 0.64 -3.32
N ARG A 194 12.73 1.39 -3.30
CA ARG A 194 12.06 1.80 -2.06
C ARG A 194 11.63 0.59 -1.22
N ALA A 195 11.07 -0.44 -1.85
CA ALA A 195 10.64 -1.65 -1.15
C ALA A 195 11.78 -2.33 -0.40
N PHE A 196 13.00 -2.20 -0.88
CA PHE A 196 14.23 -2.72 -0.26
C PHE A 196 14.99 -1.67 0.58
N GLY A 197 14.41 -0.51 0.83
CA GLY A 197 15.03 0.57 1.61
C GLY A 197 16.27 1.20 0.96
N LEU A 198 16.37 1.12 -0.36
CA LEU A 198 17.48 1.66 -1.14
C LEU A 198 17.16 3.07 -1.67
N ASN A 199 18.20 3.79 -2.12
CA ASN A 199 18.03 5.08 -2.78
C ASN A 199 17.21 4.89 -4.08
N MET A 200 16.03 5.49 -4.14
CA MET A 200 15.12 5.38 -5.29
C MET A 200 15.71 5.93 -6.59
N ASN A 201 16.63 6.90 -6.49
CA ASN A 201 17.18 7.62 -7.63
C ASN A 201 18.51 7.05 -8.16
N GLU A 202 18.99 5.94 -7.57
CA GLU A 202 20.24 5.30 -7.94
C GLU A 202 20.01 3.86 -8.36
N ALA A 203 20.53 3.47 -9.52
CA ALA A 203 20.44 2.09 -9.98
C ALA A 203 21.08 1.11 -8.99
N SER A 204 20.45 -0.04 -8.82
CA SER A 204 20.83 -1.03 -7.82
C SER A 204 20.92 -2.44 -8.40
N ALA A 205 21.59 -3.33 -7.68
CA ALA A 205 21.68 -4.74 -8.05
C ALA A 205 20.33 -5.47 -8.06
N ILE A 206 19.33 -4.95 -7.33
CA ILE A 206 17.98 -5.52 -7.30
C ILE A 206 17.10 -5.08 -8.47
N ASP A 207 17.57 -4.15 -9.30
CA ASP A 207 16.79 -3.62 -10.42
C ASP A 207 16.43 -4.73 -11.42
N ILE A 208 15.17 -4.77 -11.80
CA ILE A 208 14.70 -5.58 -12.91
C ILE A 208 15.34 -5.04 -14.19
N LYS A 209 15.94 -5.94 -14.95
CA LYS A 209 16.61 -5.59 -16.21
C LYS A 209 15.64 -5.64 -17.39
N PRO A 210 15.79 -4.76 -18.38
CA PRO A 210 15.01 -4.82 -19.61
C PRO A 210 15.12 -6.18 -20.31
N GLY A 211 14.06 -6.58 -21.01
CA GLY A 211 14.02 -7.81 -21.80
C GLY A 211 13.07 -8.89 -21.26
N LEU A 212 12.26 -8.57 -20.25
CA LEU A 212 11.17 -9.46 -19.82
C LEU A 212 10.09 -9.55 -20.92
N SER A 213 9.40 -10.69 -20.98
CA SER A 213 8.13 -10.76 -21.71
C SER A 213 7.10 -9.83 -21.07
N LYS A 214 6.03 -9.50 -21.79
CA LYS A 214 4.93 -8.70 -21.24
C LYS A 214 4.31 -9.36 -20.01
N GLU A 215 4.18 -10.69 -20.02
CA GLU A 215 3.62 -11.48 -18.94
C GLU A 215 4.52 -11.52 -17.70
N ASP A 216 5.85 -11.59 -17.89
CA ASP A 216 6.82 -11.60 -16.79
C ASP A 216 7.01 -10.21 -16.17
N PHE A 217 6.65 -9.14 -16.89
CA PHE A 217 6.75 -7.77 -16.38
C PHE A 217 5.57 -7.42 -15.46
N LEU A 218 4.39 -8.03 -15.68
CA LEU A 218 3.17 -7.81 -14.90
C LEU A 218 3.07 -8.75 -13.70
#